data_1a4af70455ed540335dfa7fd7df89dc8
#
_entry.id   1a4af70455ed540335dfa7fd7df89dc8
#
_cell.length_a   1.000
_cell.length_b   1.000
_cell.length_c   1.000
_cell.angle_alpha   90.00
_cell.angle_beta   90.00
_cell.angle_gamma   90.00
#
_symmetry.space_group_name_H-M   'P 1'
#
loop_
_entity.id
_entity.type
_entity.pdbx_description
1 polymer ?
#
loop_
_entity_poly.entity_id
_entity_poly.type
_entity_poly.pdbx_seq_one_letter_code
_entity_poly.pdbx_strand_id
1 'polypeptide(L)'
;MDTYAQRLCILCGPTGSGKSTTLHALLKRIATTHRLQVVSLEDPIEIHDDAYLQLQINEKNNFTYEQGIRQLLRHDPDVIMIGEVRDPSTAQMVLRCALSGHMVFTTLHAKCCSEAIKRLNEFGISNEELLHTLTAVCAQRLYPSLQAEGRVCIYEILELDELQYYLQKKELSNTYATIFDKIQEAVECQWISKEAALIDLENTP
;
A
#
# COMPACT_ATOMS: atom_id res chain seq x y z
N MET A 1 -7.49 -19.27 -16.24
CA MET A 1 -6.46 -18.25 -16.44
C MET A 1 -6.42 -17.43 -15.16
N ASP A 2 -5.31 -17.49 -14.46
CA ASP A 2 -5.19 -16.98 -13.11
C ASP A 2 -5.32 -15.46 -13.05
N THR A 3 -6.45 -15.01 -12.52
CA THR A 3 -6.81 -13.59 -12.37
C THR A 3 -5.95 -12.85 -11.33
N TYR A 4 -5.02 -13.52 -10.67
CA TYR A 4 -4.21 -12.98 -9.57
C TYR A 4 -2.73 -12.73 -9.93
N ALA A 5 -2.28 -13.16 -11.12
CA ALA A 5 -0.88 -13.05 -11.52
C ALA A 5 -0.45 -11.59 -11.82
N GLN A 6 0.75 -11.24 -11.38
CA GLN A 6 1.45 -9.97 -11.66
C GLN A 6 0.72 -8.71 -11.15
N ARG A 7 0.35 -8.69 -9.87
CA ARG A 7 -0.37 -7.57 -9.25
C ARG A 7 0.40 -7.00 -8.08
N LEU A 8 0.69 -5.72 -8.16
CA LEU A 8 1.24 -4.92 -7.06
C LEU A 8 0.17 -3.95 -6.55
N CYS A 9 -0.12 -4.02 -5.25
CA CYS A 9 -0.99 -3.09 -4.56
C CYS A 9 -0.21 -2.38 -3.44
N ILE A 10 -0.30 -1.06 -3.40
CA ILE A 10 0.46 -0.24 -2.46
C ILE A 10 -0.49 0.56 -1.58
N LEU A 11 -0.30 0.47 -0.26
CA LEU A 11 -0.93 1.39 0.67
C LEU A 11 0.07 2.46 1.11
N CYS A 12 -0.28 3.73 0.96
CA CYS A 12 0.56 4.83 1.39
C CYS A 12 -0.17 5.75 2.39
N GLY A 13 0.61 6.53 3.10
CA GLY A 13 0.12 7.46 4.12
C GLY A 13 1.13 7.64 5.24
N PRO A 14 0.93 8.62 6.14
CA PRO A 14 1.79 8.85 7.31
C PRO A 14 1.72 7.70 8.32
N THR A 15 2.60 7.74 9.30
CA THR A 15 2.53 6.85 10.47
C THR A 15 1.20 7.06 11.19
N GLY A 16 0.57 5.97 11.62
CA GLY A 16 -0.73 6.01 12.32
C GLY A 16 -1.95 6.16 11.40
N SER A 17 -1.80 6.21 10.08
CA SER A 17 -2.93 6.26 9.13
C SER A 17 -3.70 4.94 8.97
N GLY A 18 -3.26 3.86 9.64
CA GLY A 18 -3.95 2.56 9.65
C GLY A 18 -3.57 1.62 8.51
N LYS A 19 -2.49 1.87 7.78
CA LYS A 19 -2.02 1.01 6.66
C LYS A 19 -1.87 -0.46 7.06
N SER A 20 -1.10 -0.72 8.14
CA SER A 20 -0.87 -2.09 8.64
C SER A 20 -2.21 -2.77 8.97
N THR A 21 -3.09 -2.09 9.72
CA THR A 21 -4.42 -2.64 10.09
C THR A 21 -5.25 -3.00 8.84
N THR A 22 -5.28 -2.12 7.84
CA THR A 22 -6.02 -2.35 6.59
C THR A 22 -5.43 -3.54 5.82
N LEU A 23 -4.09 -3.60 5.69
CA LEU A 23 -3.42 -4.71 5.02
C LEU A 23 -3.67 -6.05 5.73
N HIS A 24 -3.48 -6.12 7.04
CA HIS A 24 -3.73 -7.35 7.80
C HIS A 24 -5.17 -7.83 7.66
N ALA A 25 -6.16 -6.93 7.74
CA ALA A 25 -7.55 -7.28 7.51
C ALA A 25 -7.81 -7.84 6.11
N LEU A 26 -7.17 -7.24 5.09
CA LEU A 26 -7.27 -7.69 3.71
C LEU A 26 -6.61 -9.06 3.51
N LEU A 27 -5.38 -9.25 4.01
CA LEU A 27 -4.64 -10.51 3.89
C LEU A 27 -5.36 -11.65 4.60
N LYS A 28 -5.88 -11.40 5.80
CA LYS A 28 -6.71 -12.36 6.53
C LYS A 28 -7.94 -12.77 5.72
N ARG A 29 -8.64 -11.80 5.13
CA ARG A 29 -9.79 -12.07 4.28
C ARG A 29 -9.41 -12.91 3.06
N ILE A 30 -8.30 -12.60 2.40
CA ILE A 30 -7.79 -13.35 1.24
C ILE A 30 -7.47 -14.79 1.65
N ALA A 31 -6.69 -14.98 2.71
CA ALA A 31 -6.30 -16.31 3.20
C ALA A 31 -7.51 -17.17 3.56
N THR A 32 -8.50 -16.61 4.27
CA THR A 32 -9.65 -17.38 4.78
C THR A 32 -10.73 -17.59 3.73
N THR A 33 -10.97 -16.62 2.83
CA THR A 33 -12.08 -16.68 1.86
C THR A 33 -11.68 -17.37 0.57
N HIS A 34 -10.46 -17.10 0.07
CA HIS A 34 -9.99 -17.62 -1.23
C HIS A 34 -9.08 -18.84 -1.10
N ARG A 35 -8.70 -19.24 0.12
CA ARG A 35 -7.78 -20.35 0.42
C ARG A 35 -6.44 -20.21 -0.32
N LEU A 36 -6.00 -18.97 -0.54
CA LEU A 36 -4.70 -18.65 -1.11
C LEU A 36 -3.62 -18.74 -0.04
N GLN A 37 -2.43 -19.16 -0.43
CA GLN A 37 -1.28 -19.18 0.45
C GLN A 37 -0.71 -17.77 0.59
N VAL A 38 -1.00 -17.15 1.73
CA VAL A 38 -0.55 -15.79 2.06
C VAL A 38 0.67 -15.86 2.95
N VAL A 39 1.66 -15.05 2.66
CA VAL A 39 2.86 -14.89 3.49
C VAL A 39 3.19 -13.42 3.67
N SER A 40 3.69 -13.04 4.85
CA SER A 40 4.18 -11.69 5.10
C SER A 40 5.64 -11.67 5.56
N LEU A 41 6.32 -10.56 5.28
CA LEU A 41 7.67 -10.24 5.70
C LEU A 41 7.69 -8.83 6.30
N GLU A 42 7.94 -8.71 7.60
CA GLU A 42 7.68 -7.50 8.38
C GLU A 42 8.87 -7.13 9.28
N ASP A 43 9.00 -5.83 9.61
CA ASP A 43 10.07 -5.31 10.46
C ASP A 43 9.55 -4.18 11.40
N PRO A 44 9.10 -4.53 12.62
CA PRO A 44 8.69 -5.85 13.13
C PRO A 44 7.27 -6.25 12.74
N ILE A 45 6.82 -7.45 13.15
CA ILE A 45 5.41 -7.84 13.09
C ILE A 45 4.63 -7.01 14.13
N GLU A 46 3.71 -6.16 13.63
CA GLU A 46 2.87 -5.29 14.50
C GLU A 46 1.58 -6.01 14.94
N ILE A 47 1.01 -6.83 14.07
CA ILE A 47 -0.25 -7.53 14.28
C ILE A 47 -0.06 -9.02 13.98
N HIS A 48 -0.17 -9.84 15.03
CA HIS A 48 -0.12 -11.30 14.84
C HIS A 48 -1.47 -11.84 14.36
N ASP A 49 -1.43 -12.68 13.32
CA ASP A 49 -2.61 -13.36 12.77
C ASP A 49 -2.26 -14.80 12.36
N ASP A 50 -2.97 -15.77 12.91
CA ASP A 50 -2.74 -17.20 12.64
C ASP A 50 -3.31 -17.66 11.27
N ALA A 51 -3.98 -16.77 10.53
CA ALA A 51 -4.57 -17.09 9.25
C ALA A 51 -3.55 -17.25 8.12
N TYR A 52 -2.32 -16.76 8.29
CA TYR A 52 -1.26 -16.82 7.29
C TYR A 52 0.14 -16.81 7.93
N LEU A 53 1.15 -17.16 7.13
CA LEU A 53 2.54 -17.21 7.61
C LEU A 53 3.13 -15.79 7.71
N GLN A 54 3.69 -15.46 8.86
CA GLN A 54 4.38 -14.20 9.10
C GLN A 54 5.85 -14.45 9.44
N LEU A 55 6.75 -13.79 8.72
CA LEU A 55 8.20 -13.79 8.98
C LEU A 55 8.64 -12.40 9.41
N GLN A 56 9.37 -12.35 10.52
CA GLN A 56 9.95 -11.09 11.00
C GLN A 56 11.41 -10.96 10.59
N ILE A 57 11.76 -9.80 10.03
CA ILE A 57 13.13 -9.42 9.74
C ILE A 57 13.93 -9.34 11.03
N ASN A 58 15.20 -9.79 10.97
CA ASN A 58 16.13 -9.71 12.07
C ASN A 58 17.56 -9.47 11.53
N GLU A 59 17.85 -8.22 11.23
CA GLU A 59 19.16 -7.83 10.68
C GLU A 59 20.34 -8.17 11.59
N LYS A 60 20.13 -8.19 12.91
CA LYS A 60 21.18 -8.59 13.88
C LYS A 60 21.63 -10.06 13.69
N ASN A 61 20.72 -10.89 13.19
CA ASN A 61 20.98 -12.29 12.87
C ASN A 61 21.16 -12.52 11.36
N ASN A 62 21.46 -11.46 10.60
CA ASN A 62 21.57 -11.48 9.14
C ASN A 62 20.32 -11.93 8.38
N PHE A 63 19.14 -11.92 9.00
CA PHE A 63 17.90 -12.21 8.31
C PHE A 63 17.31 -10.92 7.73
N THR A 64 17.74 -10.61 6.51
CA THR A 64 17.37 -9.41 5.76
C THR A 64 16.09 -9.63 4.93
N TYR A 65 15.53 -8.54 4.37
CA TYR A 65 14.43 -8.64 3.39
C TYR A 65 14.78 -9.55 2.21
N GLU A 66 16.00 -9.46 1.67
CA GLU A 66 16.44 -10.30 0.55
C GLU A 66 16.43 -11.79 0.91
N GLN A 67 16.96 -12.15 2.09
CA GLN A 67 16.95 -13.55 2.56
C GLN A 67 15.52 -14.02 2.87
N GLY A 68 14.71 -13.17 3.49
CA GLY A 68 13.31 -13.46 3.77
C GLY A 68 12.53 -13.76 2.50
N ILE A 69 12.62 -12.93 1.48
CA ILE A 69 11.95 -13.15 0.20
C ILE A 69 12.42 -14.44 -0.47
N ARG A 70 13.73 -14.71 -0.48
CA ARG A 70 14.25 -15.98 -1.03
C ARG A 70 13.69 -17.21 -0.33
N GLN A 71 13.43 -17.12 0.96
CA GLN A 71 12.79 -18.20 1.72
C GLN A 71 11.30 -18.27 1.43
N LEU A 72 10.58 -17.14 1.43
CA LEU A 72 9.15 -17.09 1.15
C LEU A 72 8.80 -17.72 -0.21
N LEU A 73 9.58 -17.41 -1.24
CA LEU A 73 9.37 -17.94 -2.60
C LEU A 73 9.49 -19.48 -2.68
N ARG A 74 10.12 -20.14 -1.69
CA ARG A 74 10.18 -21.61 -1.61
C ARG A 74 8.91 -22.24 -1.05
N HIS A 75 8.04 -21.43 -0.46
CA HIS A 75 6.74 -21.87 0.05
C HIS A 75 5.62 -21.79 -0.99
N ASP A 76 5.95 -21.44 -2.24
CA ASP A 76 5.01 -21.30 -3.37
C ASP A 76 3.79 -20.43 -3.00
N PRO A 77 4.01 -19.18 -2.51
CA PRO A 77 2.93 -18.34 -2.06
C PRO A 77 2.13 -17.76 -3.24
N ASP A 78 0.82 -17.65 -3.08
CA ASP A 78 -0.03 -16.92 -4.03
C ASP A 78 0.06 -15.40 -3.79
N VAL A 79 0.18 -15.03 -2.52
CA VAL A 79 0.16 -13.63 -2.06
C VAL A 79 1.33 -13.36 -1.12
N ILE A 80 2.07 -12.30 -1.40
CA ILE A 80 3.22 -11.83 -0.60
C ILE A 80 2.93 -10.42 -0.08
N MET A 81 3.04 -10.22 1.22
CA MET A 81 3.09 -8.89 1.81
C MET A 81 4.52 -8.58 2.23
N ILE A 82 5.05 -7.46 1.74
CA ILE A 82 6.33 -6.90 2.17
C ILE A 82 6.02 -5.62 2.96
N GLY A 83 6.37 -5.61 4.23
CA GLY A 83 5.90 -4.63 5.22
C GLY A 83 6.00 -3.18 4.75
N GLU A 84 7.18 -2.74 4.33
CA GLU A 84 7.39 -1.36 3.86
C GLU A 84 8.55 -1.26 2.86
N VAL A 85 8.35 -0.40 1.84
CA VAL A 85 9.41 -0.01 0.90
C VAL A 85 10.07 1.28 1.40
N ARG A 86 11.32 1.15 1.87
CA ARG A 86 12.11 2.29 2.41
C ARG A 86 13.28 2.69 1.51
N ASP A 87 13.71 1.81 0.63
CA ASP A 87 14.92 1.96 -0.17
C ASP A 87 14.80 1.31 -1.56
N PRO A 88 15.71 1.65 -2.50
CA PRO A 88 15.70 1.10 -3.85
C PRO A 88 15.83 -0.44 -3.90
N SER A 89 16.58 -1.05 -3.00
CA SER A 89 16.78 -2.51 -2.98
C SER A 89 15.46 -3.22 -2.68
N THR A 90 14.75 -2.78 -1.64
CA THR A 90 13.42 -3.31 -1.27
C THR A 90 12.40 -3.06 -2.40
N ALA A 91 12.41 -1.88 -3.03
CA ALA A 91 11.52 -1.57 -4.16
C ALA A 91 11.73 -2.53 -5.34
N GLN A 92 12.98 -2.80 -5.71
CA GLN A 92 13.32 -3.75 -6.77
C GLN A 92 12.91 -5.20 -6.43
N MET A 93 13.01 -5.59 -5.16
CA MET A 93 12.55 -6.91 -4.72
C MET A 93 11.03 -7.05 -4.81
N VAL A 94 10.27 -6.03 -4.37
CA VAL A 94 8.81 -5.97 -4.51
C VAL A 94 8.41 -6.12 -5.98
N LEU A 95 9.05 -5.36 -6.88
CA LEU A 95 8.80 -5.44 -8.31
C LEU A 95 9.06 -6.84 -8.87
N ARG A 96 10.20 -7.45 -8.51
CA ARG A 96 10.55 -8.81 -8.96
C ARG A 96 9.53 -9.85 -8.50
N CYS A 97 9.04 -9.77 -7.27
CA CYS A 97 7.97 -10.65 -6.77
C CYS A 97 6.69 -10.48 -7.60
N ALA A 98 6.28 -9.25 -7.92
CA ALA A 98 5.13 -8.99 -8.77
C ALA A 98 5.32 -9.53 -10.20
N LEU A 99 6.50 -9.30 -10.81
CA LEU A 99 6.83 -9.80 -12.15
C LEU A 99 6.93 -11.34 -12.24
N SER A 100 7.22 -12.01 -11.12
CA SER A 100 7.28 -13.48 -11.07
C SER A 100 5.92 -14.16 -10.86
N GLY A 101 4.84 -13.40 -10.94
CA GLY A 101 3.48 -13.97 -10.96
C GLY A 101 2.75 -13.94 -9.61
N HIS A 102 3.35 -13.34 -8.56
CA HIS A 102 2.72 -13.25 -7.25
C HIS A 102 1.84 -11.99 -7.15
N MET A 103 0.81 -12.06 -6.34
CA MET A 103 0.09 -10.89 -5.88
C MET A 103 0.86 -10.26 -4.71
N VAL A 104 1.32 -9.04 -4.86
CA VAL A 104 2.18 -8.37 -3.88
C VAL A 104 1.47 -7.19 -3.24
N PHE A 105 1.51 -7.12 -1.92
CA PHE A 105 1.09 -5.97 -1.12
C PHE A 105 2.28 -5.37 -0.40
N THR A 106 2.31 -4.04 -0.35
CA THR A 106 3.35 -3.33 0.43
C THR A 106 2.84 -2.00 0.93
N THR A 107 3.58 -1.39 1.85
CA THR A 107 3.32 -0.02 2.28
C THR A 107 4.43 0.93 1.83
N LEU A 108 4.08 2.20 1.74
CA LEU A 108 5.01 3.28 1.43
C LEU A 108 4.62 4.55 2.20
N HIS A 109 5.60 5.31 2.65
CA HIS A 109 5.34 6.64 3.18
C HIS A 109 5.25 7.65 2.04
N ALA A 110 4.03 8.11 1.74
CA ALA A 110 3.75 9.17 0.78
C ALA A 110 2.46 9.90 1.18
N LYS A 111 2.30 11.15 0.75
CA LYS A 111 1.13 11.97 1.10
C LYS A 111 -0.12 11.59 0.31
N CYS A 112 0.04 11.18 -0.94
CA CYS A 112 -1.05 10.83 -1.87
C CYS A 112 -0.60 9.74 -2.85
N CYS A 113 -1.50 9.22 -3.66
CA CYS A 113 -1.20 8.16 -4.62
C CYS A 113 -0.16 8.57 -5.66
N SER A 114 -0.24 9.78 -6.19
CA SER A 114 0.73 10.28 -7.19
C SER A 114 2.14 10.43 -6.62
N GLU A 115 2.28 10.87 -5.35
CA GLU A 115 3.57 10.94 -4.67
C GLU A 115 4.16 9.54 -4.43
N ALA A 116 3.32 8.55 -4.10
CA ALA A 116 3.78 7.16 -3.96
C ALA A 116 4.42 6.63 -5.26
N ILE A 117 3.80 6.92 -6.41
CA ILE A 117 4.36 6.56 -7.72
C ILE A 117 5.67 7.31 -8.00
N LYS A 118 5.72 8.62 -7.73
CA LYS A 118 6.96 9.41 -7.87
C LYS A 118 8.09 8.81 -7.03
N ARG A 119 7.79 8.40 -5.79
CA ARG A 119 8.78 7.80 -4.90
C ARG A 119 9.29 6.46 -5.40
N LEU A 120 8.42 5.62 -6.01
CA LEU A 120 8.87 4.41 -6.69
C LEU A 120 9.80 4.71 -7.87
N ASN A 121 9.52 5.78 -8.64
CA ASN A 121 10.42 6.21 -9.70
C ASN A 121 11.78 6.68 -9.15
N GLU A 122 11.79 7.39 -8.00
CA GLU A 122 13.04 7.77 -7.31
C GLU A 122 13.83 6.54 -6.84
N PHE A 123 13.16 5.45 -6.50
CA PHE A 123 13.77 4.16 -6.19
C PHE A 123 14.20 3.37 -7.44
N GLY A 124 14.09 3.95 -8.64
CA GLY A 124 14.58 3.38 -9.88
C GLY A 124 13.60 2.42 -10.57
N ILE A 125 12.32 2.44 -10.23
CA ILE A 125 11.26 1.71 -10.95
C ILE A 125 10.66 2.64 -11.99
N SER A 126 10.68 2.22 -13.25
CA SER A 126 10.13 3.01 -14.36
C SER A 126 8.61 2.94 -14.43
N ASN A 127 7.97 3.95 -15.02
CA ASN A 127 6.53 3.91 -15.29
C ASN A 127 6.12 2.75 -16.20
N GLU A 128 7.01 2.30 -17.09
CA GLU A 128 6.77 1.14 -17.96
C GLU A 128 6.66 -0.15 -17.13
N GLU A 129 7.56 -0.37 -16.16
CA GLU A 129 7.49 -1.50 -15.24
C GLU A 129 6.23 -1.43 -14.37
N LEU A 130 5.85 -0.23 -13.90
CA LEU A 130 4.63 -0.03 -13.12
C LEU A 130 3.36 -0.28 -13.94
N LEU A 131 3.30 0.08 -15.22
CA LEU A 131 2.18 -0.22 -16.12
C LEU A 131 1.91 -1.73 -16.24
N HIS A 132 2.94 -2.56 -16.12
CA HIS A 132 2.79 -4.01 -16.19
C HIS A 132 2.47 -4.67 -14.86
N THR A 133 2.76 -4.03 -13.73
CA THR A 133 2.69 -4.66 -12.41
C THR A 133 1.72 -3.98 -11.45
N LEU A 134 1.69 -2.65 -11.43
CA LEU A 134 0.91 -1.87 -10.46
C LEU A 134 -0.58 -1.94 -10.80
N THR A 135 -1.36 -2.41 -9.84
CA THR A 135 -2.82 -2.55 -9.99
C THR A 135 -3.56 -1.44 -9.28
N ALA A 136 -3.10 -1.06 -8.10
CA ALA A 136 -3.71 -0.01 -7.31
C ALA A 136 -2.72 0.65 -6.35
N VAL A 137 -2.92 1.93 -6.11
CA VAL A 137 -2.31 2.68 -5.01
C VAL A 137 -3.43 3.24 -4.16
N CYS A 138 -3.37 3.02 -2.85
CA CYS A 138 -4.34 3.56 -1.90
C CYS A 138 -3.63 4.47 -0.92
N ALA A 139 -3.98 5.75 -0.89
CA ALA A 139 -3.53 6.67 0.16
C ALA A 139 -4.58 6.73 1.27
N GLN A 140 -4.13 6.69 2.54
CA GLN A 140 -5.03 6.55 3.69
C GLN A 140 -4.69 7.55 4.79
N ARG A 141 -5.74 8.09 5.42
CA ARG A 141 -5.71 8.93 6.62
C ARG A 141 -6.72 8.45 7.64
N LEU A 142 -6.40 8.65 8.91
CA LEU A 142 -7.33 8.41 10.03
C LEU A 142 -7.48 9.67 10.88
N TYR A 143 -8.70 10.12 11.04
CA TYR A 143 -9.05 11.29 11.85
C TYR A 143 -10.04 10.94 12.96
N PRO A 144 -10.02 11.65 14.10
CA PRO A 144 -11.11 11.55 15.09
C PRO A 144 -12.45 11.87 14.44
N SER A 145 -13.46 11.04 14.68
CA SER A 145 -14.82 11.28 14.16
C SER A 145 -15.55 12.33 14.98
N LEU A 146 -16.30 13.22 14.31
CA LEU A 146 -17.25 14.13 14.96
C LEU A 146 -18.64 13.51 15.15
N GLN A 147 -18.95 12.42 14.42
CA GLN A 147 -20.29 11.84 14.37
C GLN A 147 -20.46 10.59 15.23
N ALA A 148 -19.35 9.93 15.61
CA ALA A 148 -19.36 8.70 16.40
C ALA A 148 -18.09 8.57 17.22
N GLU A 149 -18.09 7.66 18.20
CA GLU A 149 -16.84 7.28 18.85
C GLU A 149 -15.88 6.59 17.87
N GLY A 150 -14.57 6.93 17.98
CA GLY A 150 -13.53 6.33 17.17
C GLY A 150 -12.96 7.26 16.09
N ARG A 151 -12.55 6.69 14.97
CA ARG A 151 -11.89 7.40 13.88
C ARG A 151 -12.55 7.15 12.53
N VAL A 152 -12.54 8.18 11.68
CA VAL A 152 -12.96 8.08 10.26
C VAL A 152 -11.73 7.80 9.40
N CYS A 153 -11.84 6.83 8.51
CA CYS A 153 -10.85 6.53 7.51
C CYS A 153 -11.20 7.29 6.22
N ILE A 154 -10.33 8.22 5.84
CA ILE A 154 -10.39 8.91 4.55
C ILE A 154 -9.36 8.25 3.64
N TYR A 155 -9.74 7.93 2.41
CA TYR A 155 -8.86 7.25 1.47
C TYR A 155 -9.04 7.73 0.03
N GLU A 156 -7.95 7.67 -0.72
CA GLU A 156 -7.86 7.87 -2.15
C GLU A 156 -7.45 6.54 -2.76
N ILE A 157 -8.05 6.13 -3.89
CA ILE A 157 -7.62 4.95 -4.64
C ILE A 157 -7.35 5.38 -6.07
N LEU A 158 -6.14 5.10 -6.53
CA LEU A 158 -5.71 5.28 -7.91
C LEU A 158 -5.54 3.89 -8.53
N GLU A 159 -6.45 3.54 -9.44
CA GLU A 159 -6.54 2.21 -10.06
C GLU A 159 -7.08 2.28 -11.50
N LEU A 160 -7.08 1.16 -12.22
CA LEU A 160 -7.67 0.99 -13.55
C LEU A 160 -7.20 2.05 -14.56
N ASP A 161 -8.16 2.64 -15.29
CA ASP A 161 -7.88 3.58 -16.38
C ASP A 161 -7.20 4.87 -15.89
N GLU A 162 -7.55 5.34 -14.70
CA GLU A 162 -6.93 6.53 -14.11
C GLU A 162 -5.46 6.29 -13.75
N LEU A 163 -5.13 5.11 -13.22
CA LEU A 163 -3.74 4.72 -12.96
C LEU A 163 -2.94 4.64 -14.27
N GLN A 164 -3.49 4.03 -15.31
CA GLN A 164 -2.84 3.96 -16.62
C GLN A 164 -2.65 5.35 -17.22
N TYR A 165 -3.67 6.19 -17.14
CA TYR A 165 -3.59 7.59 -17.58
C TYR A 165 -2.47 8.35 -16.85
N TYR A 166 -2.43 8.25 -15.52
CA TYR A 166 -1.38 8.90 -14.72
C TYR A 166 0.02 8.40 -15.08
N LEU A 167 0.21 7.09 -15.22
CA LEU A 167 1.52 6.51 -15.56
C LEU A 167 2.03 6.96 -16.94
N GLN A 168 1.12 7.21 -17.89
CA GLN A 168 1.45 7.66 -19.24
C GLN A 168 1.62 9.17 -19.34
N LYS A 169 0.75 9.96 -18.69
CA LYS A 169 0.69 11.42 -18.83
C LYS A 169 1.38 12.17 -17.70
N LYS A 170 1.59 11.53 -16.54
CA LYS A 170 2.09 12.12 -15.30
C LYS A 170 1.16 13.19 -14.71
N GLU A 171 -0.12 13.14 -15.07
CA GLU A 171 -1.17 14.03 -14.65
C GLU A 171 -2.40 13.19 -14.25
N LEU A 172 -3.13 13.65 -13.25
CA LEU A 172 -4.44 13.09 -12.89
C LEU A 172 -5.52 13.75 -13.74
N SER A 173 -6.60 13.01 -14.03
CA SER A 173 -7.72 13.61 -14.75
C SER A 173 -8.42 14.67 -13.91
N ASN A 174 -9.10 15.62 -14.57
CA ASN A 174 -9.84 16.69 -13.89
C ASN A 174 -11.03 16.18 -13.04
N THR A 175 -11.42 14.95 -13.22
CA THR A 175 -12.52 14.32 -12.47
C THR A 175 -12.05 13.45 -11.31
N TYR A 176 -10.74 13.26 -11.18
CA TYR A 176 -10.18 12.45 -10.12
C TYR A 176 -10.13 13.23 -8.80
N ALA A 177 -10.70 12.64 -7.75
CA ALA A 177 -10.68 13.23 -6.41
C ALA A 177 -9.48 12.69 -5.62
N THR A 178 -8.53 13.57 -5.31
CA THR A 178 -7.34 13.27 -4.50
C THR A 178 -7.69 13.06 -3.03
N ILE A 179 -6.73 12.59 -2.24
CA ILE A 179 -6.89 12.48 -0.78
C ILE A 179 -7.22 13.85 -0.15
N PHE A 180 -6.67 14.91 -0.69
CA PHE A 180 -6.88 16.28 -0.19
C PHE A 180 -8.30 16.76 -0.44
N ASP A 181 -8.86 16.50 -1.64
CA ASP A 181 -10.25 16.80 -1.97
C ASP A 181 -11.21 16.07 -1.05
N LYS A 182 -10.93 14.78 -0.79
CA LYS A 182 -11.74 13.94 0.12
C LYS A 182 -11.63 14.36 1.59
N ILE A 183 -10.47 14.86 2.03
CA ILE A 183 -10.30 15.43 3.37
C ILE A 183 -11.13 16.71 3.48
N GLN A 184 -11.09 17.58 2.48
CA GLN A 184 -11.88 18.80 2.46
C GLN A 184 -13.39 18.49 2.49
N GLU A 185 -13.86 17.55 1.65
CA GLU A 185 -15.24 17.07 1.67
C GLU A 185 -15.64 16.56 3.06
N ALA A 186 -14.78 15.78 3.73
CA ALA A 186 -15.04 15.25 5.06
C ALA A 186 -15.15 16.35 6.13
N VAL A 187 -14.42 17.46 6.00
CA VAL A 187 -14.57 18.66 6.86
C VAL A 187 -15.89 19.37 6.57
N GLU A 188 -16.25 19.58 5.31
CA GLU A 188 -17.50 20.22 4.89
C GLU A 188 -18.73 19.42 5.32
N CYS A 189 -18.65 18.08 5.26
CA CYS A 189 -19.69 17.17 5.74
C CYS A 189 -19.68 16.97 7.26
N GLN A 190 -18.81 17.64 8.01
CA GLN A 190 -18.67 17.52 9.46
C GLN A 190 -18.40 16.09 9.96
N TRP A 191 -17.70 15.29 9.18
CA TRP A 191 -17.22 13.98 9.60
C TRP A 191 -15.99 14.10 10.49
N ILE A 192 -15.14 15.08 10.19
CA ILE A 192 -13.91 15.40 10.91
C ILE A 192 -13.81 16.90 11.18
N SER A 193 -13.04 17.31 12.19
CA SER A 193 -12.84 18.73 12.46
C SER A 193 -11.78 19.34 11.52
N LYS A 194 -11.92 20.63 11.25
CA LYS A 194 -10.95 21.38 10.46
C LYS A 194 -9.57 21.39 11.13
N GLU A 195 -9.53 21.50 12.45
CA GLU A 195 -8.29 21.50 13.23
C GLU A 195 -7.54 20.16 13.08
N ALA A 196 -8.26 19.04 13.07
CA ALA A 196 -7.66 17.71 12.86
C ALA A 196 -7.10 17.54 11.45
N ALA A 197 -7.69 18.19 10.45
CA ALA A 197 -7.29 18.12 9.05
C ALA A 197 -6.24 19.17 8.64
N LEU A 198 -5.94 20.14 9.50
CA LEU A 198 -5.18 21.35 9.16
C LEU A 198 -3.82 21.03 8.51
N ILE A 199 -3.06 20.09 9.09
CA ILE A 199 -1.73 19.71 8.57
C ILE A 199 -1.80 19.17 7.15
N ASP A 200 -2.81 18.36 6.84
CA ASP A 200 -2.98 17.80 5.50
C ASP A 200 -3.48 18.87 4.51
N LEU A 201 -4.39 19.75 4.91
CA LEU A 201 -4.94 20.81 4.07
C LEU A 201 -3.92 21.92 3.74
N GLU A 202 -3.01 22.25 4.68
CA GLU A 202 -1.93 23.22 4.45
C GLU A 202 -0.81 22.65 3.55
N ASN A 203 -0.69 21.32 3.45
CA ASN A 203 0.31 20.63 2.63
C ASN A 203 -0.24 20.12 1.29
N THR A 204 -1.40 20.63 0.85
CA THR A 204 -1.94 20.35 -0.49
C THR A 204 -0.95 20.87 -1.54
N PRO A 205 -0.56 20.04 -2.53
CA PRO A 205 0.42 20.41 -3.56
C PRO A 205 -0.09 21.45 -4.53
#